data_bfce0515cd781c5c73f68ca61f78d57a
#
_entry.id   bfce0515cd781c5c73f68ca61f78d57a
#
_cell.length_a   1.000
_cell.length_b   1.000
_cell.length_c   1.000
_cell.angle_alpha   90.00
_cell.angle_beta   90.00
_cell.angle_gamma   90.00
#
_symmetry.space_group_name_H-M   'P 1'
#
loop_
_entity.id
_entity.type
_entity.pdbx_description
1 polymer ?
#
loop_
_entity_poly.entity_id
_entity_poly.type
_entity_poly.pdbx_seq_one_letter_code
_entity_poly.pdbx_strand_id
1 'polypeptide(L)'
;MSAEDLEKYETEMELQLYREYRDVVGLFSHVVETERRFYLTNQVELNVRTADNGEVYFEVTMQDAWVWDMYRPARFVKNVRVVTFKDVNVEELAKSDLQLPDEKDQGFS
;
A
#
# COMPACT_ATOMS: atom_id res chain seq x y z
N MET A 1 6.79 -28.94 -11.44
CA MET A 1 6.89 -28.37 -10.09
C MET A 1 5.78 -28.97 -9.23
N SER A 2 6.12 -29.45 -8.06
CA SER A 2 5.14 -30.02 -7.15
C SER A 2 4.41 -28.91 -6.40
N ALA A 3 3.30 -29.25 -5.76
CA ALA A 3 2.56 -28.30 -4.95
C ALA A 3 3.40 -27.79 -3.79
N GLU A 4 4.23 -28.65 -3.22
CA GLU A 4 5.14 -28.28 -2.14
C GLU A 4 6.17 -27.26 -2.60
N ASP A 5 6.74 -27.46 -3.77
CA ASP A 5 7.73 -26.55 -4.31
C ASP A 5 7.14 -25.17 -4.60
N LEU A 6 5.93 -25.15 -5.12
CA LEU A 6 5.24 -23.91 -5.42
C LEU A 6 4.92 -23.15 -4.12
N GLU A 7 4.44 -23.85 -3.12
CA GLU A 7 4.12 -23.27 -1.82
C GLU A 7 5.34 -22.64 -1.17
N LYS A 8 6.46 -23.36 -1.22
CA LYS A 8 7.73 -22.86 -0.68
C LYS A 8 8.18 -21.60 -1.41
N TYR A 9 8.07 -21.63 -2.73
CA TYR A 9 8.45 -20.50 -3.56
C TYR A 9 7.63 -19.26 -3.22
N GLU A 10 6.31 -19.42 -3.09
CA GLU A 10 5.42 -18.32 -2.75
C GLU A 10 5.70 -17.78 -1.35
N THR A 11 6.00 -18.66 -0.42
CA THR A 11 6.34 -18.25 0.94
C THR A 11 7.62 -17.41 0.96
N GLU A 12 8.59 -17.79 0.18
CA GLU A 12 9.84 -17.03 0.09
C GLU A 12 9.62 -15.67 -0.56
N MET A 13 8.79 -15.61 -1.59
CA MET A 13 8.45 -14.36 -2.24
C MET A 13 7.71 -13.42 -1.29
N GLU A 14 6.79 -13.96 -0.54
CA GLU A 14 6.03 -13.19 0.43
C GLU A 14 6.93 -12.61 1.52
N LEU A 15 7.85 -13.41 2.01
CA LEU A 15 8.78 -12.98 3.03
C LEU A 15 9.68 -11.87 2.51
N GLN A 16 10.14 -12.01 1.28
CA GLN A 16 10.96 -10.99 0.64
C GLN A 16 10.19 -9.69 0.47
N LEU A 17 8.95 -9.79 0.07
CA LEU A 17 8.07 -8.63 -0.08
C LEU A 17 7.87 -7.92 1.27
N TYR A 18 7.69 -8.69 2.32
CA TYR A 18 7.51 -8.15 3.66
C TYR A 18 8.76 -7.39 4.11
N ARG A 19 9.93 -7.92 3.81
CA ARG A 19 11.19 -7.26 4.12
C ARG A 19 11.31 -5.94 3.37
N GLU A 20 10.94 -5.95 2.10
CA GLU A 20 10.96 -4.74 1.29
C GLU A 20 9.99 -3.70 1.85
N TYR A 21 8.79 -4.13 2.20
CA TYR A 21 7.79 -3.24 2.80
C TYR A 21 8.36 -2.58 4.07
N ARG A 22 8.98 -3.36 4.93
CA ARG A 22 9.55 -2.84 6.18
C ARG A 22 10.60 -1.77 5.90
N ASP A 23 11.36 -1.95 4.83
CA ASP A 23 12.41 -1.01 4.47
C ASP A 23 11.86 0.27 3.84
N VAL A 24 10.73 0.19 3.14
CA VAL A 24 10.21 1.33 2.39
C VAL A 24 9.09 2.09 3.09
N VAL A 25 8.41 1.48 4.05
CA VAL A 25 7.22 2.08 4.66
C VAL A 25 7.52 3.46 5.25
N GLY A 26 8.71 3.66 5.80
CA GLY A 26 9.08 4.95 6.37
C GLY A 26 9.30 6.06 5.36
N LEU A 27 9.34 5.72 4.07
CA LEU A 27 9.52 6.71 3.01
C LEU A 27 8.20 7.33 2.56
N PHE A 28 7.09 6.78 3.02
CA PHE A 28 5.78 7.17 2.52
C PHE A 28 4.91 7.75 3.63
N SER A 29 3.97 8.60 3.21
CA SER A 29 3.09 9.29 4.15
C SER A 29 1.69 8.69 4.22
N HIS A 30 1.29 7.89 3.25
CA HIS A 30 -0.08 7.38 3.17
C HIS A 30 -0.11 5.92 2.79
N VAL A 31 -1.12 5.23 3.31
CA VAL A 31 -1.48 3.88 2.90
C VAL A 31 -2.82 3.96 2.20
N VAL A 32 -2.91 3.31 1.05
CA VAL A 32 -4.16 3.21 0.31
C VAL A 32 -4.52 1.73 0.18
N GLU A 33 -5.68 1.36 0.67
CA GLU A 33 -6.15 -0.02 0.58
C GLU A 33 -7.36 -0.11 -0.34
N THR A 34 -7.27 -1.02 -1.30
CA THR A 34 -8.41 -1.36 -2.14
C THR A 34 -8.75 -2.84 -1.91
N GLU A 35 -9.82 -3.30 -2.52
CA GLU A 35 -10.22 -4.71 -2.38
C GLU A 35 -9.16 -5.70 -2.85
N ARG A 36 -8.22 -5.25 -3.68
CA ARG A 36 -7.23 -6.14 -4.30
C ARG A 36 -5.84 -5.99 -3.74
N ARG A 37 -5.44 -4.76 -3.43
CA ARG A 37 -4.06 -4.48 -3.08
C ARG A 37 -4.00 -3.32 -2.11
N PHE A 38 -2.84 -3.19 -1.50
CA PHE A 38 -2.58 -1.94 -0.81
C PHE A 38 -1.34 -1.29 -1.41
N TYR A 39 -1.27 0.01 -1.22
CA TYR A 39 -0.24 0.86 -1.78
C TYR A 39 0.30 1.78 -0.71
N LEU A 40 1.58 2.10 -0.83
CA LEU A 40 2.17 3.18 -0.06
C LEU A 40 2.42 4.32 -1.04
N THR A 41 2.14 5.54 -0.64
CA THR A 41 2.33 6.69 -1.53
C THR A 41 2.53 7.96 -0.72
N ASN A 42 3.11 8.97 -1.37
CA ASN A 42 3.25 10.30 -0.76
C ASN A 42 2.20 11.28 -1.28
N GLN A 43 1.53 10.93 -2.38
CA GLN A 43 0.50 11.77 -2.94
C GLN A 43 -0.66 10.90 -3.40
N VAL A 44 -1.83 11.17 -2.87
CA VAL A 44 -3.03 10.43 -3.23
C VAL A 44 -4.19 11.40 -3.41
N GLU A 45 -4.97 11.17 -4.43
CA GLU A 45 -6.20 11.91 -4.69
C GLU A 45 -7.33 10.92 -4.87
N LEU A 46 -8.38 11.09 -4.10
CA LEU A 46 -9.55 10.21 -4.15
C LEU A 46 -10.73 11.02 -4.69
N ASN A 47 -11.29 10.57 -5.80
CA ASN A 47 -12.45 11.18 -6.40
C ASN A 47 -13.61 10.21 -6.41
N VAL A 48 -14.78 10.71 -6.04
CA VAL A 48 -16.01 9.93 -6.11
C VAL A 48 -16.72 10.30 -7.41
N ARG A 49 -17.03 9.31 -8.22
CA ARG A 49 -17.64 9.54 -9.53
C ARG A 49 -18.90 8.71 -9.66
N THR A 50 -19.72 9.07 -10.64
CA THR A 50 -20.97 8.37 -10.91
C THR A 50 -20.92 7.86 -12.34
N ALA A 51 -21.20 6.57 -12.50
CA ALA A 51 -21.27 5.95 -13.81
C ALA A 51 -22.61 6.30 -14.49
N ASP A 52 -22.71 6.01 -15.78
CA ASP A 52 -23.92 6.32 -16.56
C ASP A 52 -25.16 5.66 -15.99
N ASN A 53 -25.00 4.48 -15.38
CA ASN A 53 -26.13 3.76 -14.78
C ASN A 53 -26.46 4.21 -13.38
N GLY A 54 -25.81 5.28 -12.87
CA GLY A 54 -26.07 5.81 -11.56
C GLY A 54 -25.25 5.20 -10.45
N GLU A 55 -24.44 4.19 -10.75
CA GLU A 55 -23.58 3.59 -9.73
C GLU A 55 -22.42 4.50 -9.37
N VAL A 56 -22.11 4.55 -8.08
CA VAL A 56 -21.00 5.35 -7.58
C VAL A 56 -19.74 4.50 -7.58
N TYR A 57 -18.63 5.08 -8.01
CA TYR A 57 -17.35 4.41 -7.96
C TYR A 57 -16.27 5.40 -7.52
N PHE A 58 -15.12 4.85 -7.20
CA PHE A 58 -13.99 5.63 -6.71
C PHE A 58 -12.86 5.59 -7.72
N GLU A 59 -12.25 6.73 -7.92
CA GLU A 59 -11.05 6.86 -8.73
C GLU A 59 -9.93 7.35 -7.81
N VAL A 60 -8.88 6.55 -7.68
CA VAL A 60 -7.75 6.89 -6.83
C VAL A 60 -6.53 7.07 -7.71
N THR A 61 -5.90 8.23 -7.61
CA THR A 61 -4.65 8.47 -8.32
C THR A 61 -3.55 8.68 -7.31
N MET A 62 -2.39 8.09 -7.59
CA MET A 62 -1.23 8.16 -6.71
C MET A 62 -0.01 8.46 -7.53
N GLN A 63 0.93 9.17 -6.93
CA GLN A 63 2.24 9.42 -7.53
C GLN A 63 3.31 8.86 -6.63
N ASP A 64 4.32 8.26 -7.26
CA ASP A 64 5.46 7.66 -6.56
C ASP A 64 4.96 6.69 -5.50
N ALA A 65 4.34 5.62 -5.96
CA ALA A 65 3.73 4.62 -5.10
C ALA A 65 4.57 3.35 -5.06
N TRP A 66 4.42 2.63 -3.96
CA TRP A 66 4.94 1.28 -3.82
C TRP A 66 3.74 0.34 -3.69
N VAL A 67 3.71 -0.72 -4.50
CA VAL A 67 2.56 -1.62 -4.60
C VAL A 67 2.87 -2.93 -3.91
N TRP A 68 1.99 -3.35 -3.01
CA TRP A 68 2.12 -4.66 -2.39
C TRP A 68 1.62 -5.72 -3.35
N ASP A 69 2.53 -6.29 -4.12
CA ASP A 69 2.23 -7.30 -5.12
C ASP A 69 3.49 -8.13 -5.36
N MET A 70 3.52 -9.33 -4.82
CA MET A 70 4.72 -10.16 -4.86
C MET A 70 5.07 -10.66 -6.26
N TYR A 71 4.10 -10.62 -7.17
CA TYR A 71 4.36 -11.07 -8.54
C TYR A 71 4.82 -9.94 -9.46
N ARG A 72 4.84 -8.73 -8.95
CA ARG A 72 5.21 -7.58 -9.75
C ARG A 72 6.73 -7.42 -9.77
N PRO A 73 7.35 -7.37 -10.97
CA PRO A 73 8.82 -7.24 -11.03
C PRO A 73 9.30 -5.88 -10.54
N ALA A 74 8.52 -4.84 -10.72
CA ALA A 74 8.86 -3.50 -10.23
C ALA A 74 7.72 -3.00 -9.37
N ARG A 75 7.97 -2.85 -8.08
CA ARG A 75 6.93 -2.44 -7.14
C ARG A 75 6.86 -0.93 -6.93
N PHE A 76 7.90 -0.20 -7.34
CA PHE A 76 7.85 1.26 -7.33
C PHE A 76 7.27 1.72 -8.65
N VAL A 77 6.17 2.46 -8.58
CA VAL A 77 5.45 2.90 -9.75
C VAL A 77 5.25 4.40 -9.66
N LYS A 78 5.59 5.10 -10.73
CA LYS A 78 5.55 6.55 -10.72
C LYS A 78 4.13 7.10 -10.66
N ASN A 79 3.23 6.51 -11.44
CA ASN A 79 1.84 6.95 -11.49
C ASN A 79 0.92 5.74 -11.44
N VAL A 80 -0.07 5.79 -10.58
CA VAL A 80 -1.05 4.72 -10.45
C VAL A 80 -2.43 5.33 -10.48
N ARG A 81 -3.33 4.70 -11.23
CA ARG A 81 -4.74 5.06 -11.23
C ARG A 81 -5.54 3.79 -11.01
N VAL A 82 -6.34 3.80 -9.96
CA VAL A 82 -7.20 2.66 -9.61
C VAL A 82 -8.64 3.11 -9.67
N VAL A 83 -9.47 2.32 -10.32
CA VAL A 83 -10.91 2.56 -10.39
C VAL A 83 -11.59 1.35 -9.77
N THR A 84 -12.47 1.59 -8.80
CA THR A 84 -13.15 0.49 -8.13
C THR A 84 -14.53 0.91 -7.67
N PHE A 85 -15.48 -0.02 -7.72
CA PHE A 85 -16.81 0.17 -7.17
C PHE A 85 -16.87 -0.25 -5.69
N LYS A 86 -15.77 -0.79 -5.17
CA LYS A 86 -15.67 -1.21 -3.78
C LYS A 86 -15.07 -0.10 -2.93
N ASP A 87 -15.06 -0.30 -1.63
CA ASP A 87 -14.53 0.69 -0.71
C ASP A 87 -13.03 0.87 -0.90
N VAL A 88 -12.60 2.10 -0.66
CA VAL A 88 -11.19 2.46 -0.65
C VAL A 88 -10.89 3.07 0.70
N ASN A 89 -9.84 2.60 1.34
CA ASN A 89 -9.38 3.15 2.61
C ASN A 89 -8.07 3.90 2.39
N VAL A 90 -8.05 5.16 2.78
CA VAL A 90 -6.85 5.98 2.71
C VAL A 90 -6.50 6.42 4.12
N GLU A 91 -5.29 6.08 4.55
CA GLU A 91 -4.83 6.44 5.87
C GLU A 91 -3.52 7.20 5.80
N GLU A 92 -3.41 8.22 6.59
CA GLU A 92 -2.16 8.95 6.72
C GLU A 92 -1.31 8.30 7.81
N LEU A 93 -0.05 8.03 7.49
CA LEU A 93 0.89 7.45 8.43
C LEU A 93 1.47 8.57 9.29
N ALA A 94 1.05 8.62 10.53
CA ALA A 94 1.54 9.65 11.43
C ALA A 94 2.95 9.27 11.89
N LYS A 95 3.92 10.06 11.48
CA LYS A 95 5.32 9.79 11.83
C LYS A 95 5.56 9.80 13.32
N SER A 96 4.82 10.59 14.04
CA SER A 96 4.92 10.61 15.49
C SER A 96 4.57 9.26 16.11
N ASP A 97 3.64 8.54 15.50
CA ASP A 97 3.27 7.21 15.97
C ASP A 97 4.38 6.21 15.71
N LEU A 98 5.10 6.40 14.61
CA LEU A 98 6.19 5.52 14.23
C LEU A 98 7.44 5.76 15.06
N GLN A 99 7.61 6.94 15.59
CA GLN A 99 8.81 7.31 16.35
C GLN A 99 8.83 6.75 17.76
N LEU A 100 7.74 6.39 18.28
CA LEU A 100 7.62 5.91 19.64
C LEU A 100 8.23 6.87 20.64
N PRO A 101 7.64 7.03 21.72
CA PRO A 101 8.15 7.94 22.71
C PRO A 101 9.48 7.45 23.30
N ASP A 102 9.89 7.37 22.95
CA ASP A 102 10.73 7.14 23.42
C ASP A 102 11.57 7.56 23.54
N GLU A 103 11.60 7.70 23.18
CA GLU A 103 12.24 8.18 23.09
C GLU A 103 12.30 9.31 23.54
N LYS A 104 12.07 9.75 23.78
CA LYS A 104 11.82 10.50 24.19
C LYS A 104 11.41 10.84 24.91
N ASP A 105 11.28 10.63 24.99
CA ASP A 105 10.79 10.53 25.63
C ASP A 105 10.71 10.27 26.00
N GLN A 106 10.96 10.18 25.91
CA GLN A 106 10.73 9.55 26.28
C GLN A 106 10.74 9.08 26.71
N GLY A 107 11.03 9.47 27.10
CA GLY A 107 10.87 8.85 27.48
C GLY A 107 10.65 8.55 27.60
N PHE A 108 10.78 8.67 27.39
CA PHE A 108 10.42 8.18 27.37
C PHE A 108 10.43 8.32 27.79
N SER A 109 10.59 8.82 28.02
CA SER A 109 10.33 8.61 28.24
C SER A 109 10.24 8.55 28.51
#